data_30601a40b41be4c64e45b40e3d861ea9
#
_entry.id   30601a40b41be4c64e45b40e3d861ea9
#
_cell.length_a   1.000
_cell.length_b   1.000
_cell.length_c   1.000
_cell.angle_alpha   90.00
_cell.angle_beta   90.00
_cell.angle_gamma   90.00
#
_symmetry.space_group_name_H-M   'P 1'
#
loop_
_entity.id
_entity.type
_entity.pdbx_description
1 polymer ?
#
loop_
_entity_poly.entity_id
_entity_poly.type
_entity_poly.pdbx_seq_one_letter_code
_entity_poly.pdbx_strand_id
1 'polypeptide(L)'
;MPMRSASHRVLVVTCCVFLLGSVCSPREVPMKTEQNAQSQEQATRAAIDRFNEAFNRHDADGLAPFLTEDTVFEDTSPAPDGRRIEGKAAVVEFWRGWFVRNADARFEAEEVIVGGNRATVLWVYHKMRNGQPWHLRGVDVFTVRDGKVAAKLAYVKG
;
A
#
# COMPACT_ATOMS: atom_id res chain seq x y z
N MET A 1 1.72 43.19 -86.86
CA MET A 1 1.88 44.03 -85.68
C MET A 1 1.36 43.22 -84.51
N PRO A 2 2.20 42.79 -83.56
CA PRO A 2 1.75 41.97 -82.42
C PRO A 2 1.49 42.85 -81.24
N MET A 3 0.38 42.55 -80.59
CA MET A 3 -0.05 43.14 -79.28
C MET A 3 0.74 42.50 -78.16
N ARG A 4 1.33 43.32 -77.26
CA ARG A 4 2.00 42.95 -76.04
C ARG A 4 1.00 42.64 -74.95
N SER A 5 1.03 41.39 -74.43
CA SER A 5 0.30 40.99 -73.19
C SER A 5 1.12 41.40 -71.97
N ALA A 6 0.47 42.15 -71.05
CA ALA A 6 1.04 42.53 -69.76
C ALA A 6 0.71 41.47 -68.71
N SER A 7 1.71 40.76 -68.25
CA SER A 7 1.56 39.82 -67.11
C SER A 7 1.54 40.56 -65.77
N HIS A 8 0.44 40.47 -65.09
CA HIS A 8 0.33 40.88 -63.68
C HIS A 8 0.85 39.78 -62.77
N ARG A 9 1.96 40.03 -62.11
CA ARG A 9 2.46 39.16 -61.03
C ARG A 9 1.72 39.48 -59.75
N VAL A 10 0.87 38.55 -59.28
CA VAL A 10 0.28 38.58 -57.97
C VAL A 10 1.30 38.08 -56.97
N LEU A 11 1.71 38.94 -56.05
CA LEU A 11 2.59 38.61 -54.95
C LEU A 11 1.73 38.03 -53.81
N VAL A 12 1.78 36.68 -53.65
CA VAL A 12 1.12 36.02 -52.51
C VAL A 12 2.08 36.12 -51.34
N VAL A 13 1.74 36.96 -50.36
CA VAL A 13 2.42 37.04 -49.07
C VAL A 13 1.87 35.92 -48.18
N THR A 14 2.64 34.83 -48.08
CA THR A 14 2.32 33.74 -47.16
C THR A 14 2.73 34.13 -45.74
N CYS A 15 1.72 34.48 -44.94
CA CYS A 15 1.90 34.81 -43.52
C CYS A 15 2.06 33.47 -42.75
N CYS A 16 3.30 33.05 -42.44
CA CYS A 16 3.55 31.93 -41.56
C CYS A 16 3.28 32.32 -40.11
N VAL A 17 2.10 31.97 -39.63
CA VAL A 17 1.78 32.08 -38.18
C VAL A 17 2.50 30.91 -37.47
N PHE A 18 3.64 31.18 -36.84
CA PHE A 18 4.27 30.24 -35.90
C PHE A 18 3.44 30.18 -34.62
N LEU A 19 2.54 29.20 -34.52
CA LEU A 19 1.95 28.80 -33.25
C LEU A 19 3.05 28.06 -32.46
N LEU A 20 3.65 28.76 -31.48
CA LEU A 20 4.48 28.14 -30.44
C LEU A 20 3.58 27.32 -29.51
N GLY A 21 3.24 26.13 -29.95
CA GLY A 21 2.65 25.10 -29.10
C GLY A 21 3.69 24.64 -28.10
N SER A 22 3.56 25.06 -26.84
CA SER A 22 4.34 24.51 -25.71
C SER A 22 3.94 23.05 -25.57
N VAL A 23 4.69 22.14 -26.18
CA VAL A 23 4.53 20.70 -26.00
C VAL A 23 5.08 20.40 -24.59
N CYS A 24 4.18 20.21 -23.63
CA CYS A 24 4.54 19.68 -22.32
C CYS A 24 4.98 18.22 -22.56
N SER A 25 6.30 18.00 -22.70
CA SER A 25 6.84 16.65 -22.80
C SER A 25 6.58 15.92 -21.49
N PRO A 26 5.98 14.74 -21.49
CA PRO A 26 5.88 13.91 -20.30
C PRO A 26 7.29 13.63 -19.79
N ARG A 27 7.51 13.89 -18.51
CA ARG A 27 8.81 13.65 -17.85
C ARG A 27 9.03 12.13 -17.83
N GLU A 28 9.89 11.63 -18.70
CA GLU A 28 10.28 10.22 -18.70
C GLU A 28 10.97 9.90 -17.35
N VAL A 29 10.34 9.03 -16.54
CA VAL A 29 10.96 8.49 -15.34
C VAL A 29 12.00 7.46 -15.79
N PRO A 30 13.25 7.50 -15.31
CA PRO A 30 14.26 6.54 -15.69
C PRO A 30 13.79 5.11 -15.40
N MET A 31 13.87 4.21 -16.35
CA MET A 31 13.43 2.79 -16.28
C MET A 31 13.97 2.06 -15.02
N LYS A 32 15.20 2.39 -14.59
CA LYS A 32 15.81 1.86 -13.37
C LYS A 32 15.06 2.27 -12.09
N THR A 33 14.46 3.46 -12.08
CA THR A 33 13.68 3.96 -10.93
C THR A 33 12.36 3.23 -10.83
N GLU A 34 11.69 2.94 -11.93
CA GLU A 34 10.45 2.17 -11.97
C GLU A 34 10.68 0.72 -11.55
N GLN A 35 11.74 0.08 -12.02
CA GLN A 35 12.13 -1.28 -11.61
C GLN A 35 12.41 -1.36 -10.10
N ASN A 36 13.07 -0.36 -9.53
CA ASN A 36 13.34 -0.31 -8.09
C ASN A 36 12.05 -0.13 -7.27
N ALA A 37 11.14 0.73 -7.72
CA ALA A 37 9.84 0.93 -7.07
C ALA A 37 9.00 -0.35 -7.10
N GLN A 38 8.92 -1.01 -8.24
CA GLN A 38 8.20 -2.28 -8.41
C GLN A 38 8.79 -3.40 -7.55
N SER A 39 10.12 -3.50 -7.47
CA SER A 39 10.81 -4.46 -6.60
C SER A 39 10.51 -4.20 -5.12
N GLN A 40 10.46 -2.93 -4.70
CA GLN A 40 10.10 -2.54 -3.34
C GLN A 40 8.66 -2.94 -3.00
N GLU A 41 7.71 -2.69 -3.89
CA GLU A 41 6.31 -3.06 -3.68
C GLU A 41 6.11 -4.57 -3.60
N GLN A 42 6.79 -5.34 -4.45
CA GLN A 42 6.78 -6.80 -4.38
C GLN A 42 7.35 -7.32 -3.06
N ALA A 43 8.45 -6.73 -2.58
CA ALA A 43 9.04 -7.08 -1.28
C ALA A 43 8.10 -6.75 -0.12
N THR A 44 7.44 -5.58 -0.19
CA THR A 44 6.43 -5.16 0.79
C THR A 44 5.25 -6.13 0.80
N ARG A 45 4.69 -6.46 -0.37
CA ARG A 45 3.59 -7.42 -0.49
C ARG A 45 3.96 -8.78 0.12
N ALA A 46 5.14 -9.31 -0.24
CA ALA A 46 5.61 -10.58 0.29
C ALA A 46 5.82 -10.57 1.82
N ALA A 47 6.24 -9.44 2.39
CA ALA A 47 6.36 -9.30 3.85
C ALA A 47 4.99 -9.38 4.54
N ILE A 48 3.98 -8.70 3.99
CA ILE A 48 2.61 -8.71 4.53
C ILE A 48 1.97 -10.09 4.41
N ASP A 49 2.13 -10.77 3.27
CA ASP A 49 1.56 -12.10 3.05
C ASP A 49 2.14 -13.10 4.08
N ARG A 50 3.46 -13.10 4.31
CA ARG A 50 4.10 -13.95 5.33
C ARG A 50 3.64 -13.63 6.75
N PHE A 51 3.51 -12.34 7.06
CA PHE A 51 3.00 -11.90 8.37
C PHE A 51 1.57 -12.41 8.59
N ASN A 52 0.66 -12.19 7.64
CA ASN A 52 -0.74 -12.59 7.75
C ASN A 52 -0.89 -14.12 7.84
N GLU A 53 -0.07 -14.86 7.13
CA GLU A 53 -0.05 -16.32 7.20
C GLU A 53 0.36 -16.81 8.61
N ALA A 54 1.46 -16.29 9.16
CA ALA A 54 1.90 -16.62 10.52
C ALA A 54 0.87 -16.20 11.57
N PHE A 55 0.24 -15.02 11.38
CA PHE A 55 -0.82 -14.54 12.25
C PHE A 55 -2.03 -15.48 12.30
N ASN A 56 -2.50 -15.96 11.13
CA ASN A 56 -3.64 -16.88 11.05
C ASN A 56 -3.32 -18.30 11.55
N ARG A 57 -2.05 -18.66 11.71
CA ARG A 57 -1.64 -19.89 12.42
C ARG A 57 -1.62 -19.74 13.94
N HIS A 58 -1.88 -18.52 14.46
CA HIS A 58 -1.76 -18.17 15.88
C HIS A 58 -0.37 -18.48 16.46
N ASP A 59 0.65 -18.34 15.63
CA ASP A 59 2.05 -18.63 15.97
C ASP A 59 2.78 -17.32 16.31
N ALA A 60 2.75 -16.94 17.58
CA ALA A 60 3.41 -15.71 18.05
C ALA A 60 4.93 -15.74 17.86
N ASP A 61 5.56 -16.89 18.08
CA ASP A 61 7.02 -17.04 17.87
C ASP A 61 7.36 -17.04 16.38
N GLY A 62 6.51 -17.62 15.55
CA GLY A 62 6.62 -17.58 14.10
C GLY A 62 6.40 -16.19 13.49
N LEU A 63 5.77 -15.25 14.22
CA LEU A 63 5.67 -13.85 13.81
C LEU A 63 6.99 -13.07 14.03
N ALA A 64 7.77 -13.40 15.06
CA ALA A 64 8.95 -12.67 15.46
C ALA A 64 9.98 -12.42 14.33
N PRO A 65 10.29 -13.37 13.43
CA PRO A 65 11.21 -13.14 12.31
C PRO A 65 10.74 -12.06 11.31
N PHE A 66 9.43 -11.82 11.24
CA PHE A 66 8.82 -10.87 10.31
C PHE A 66 8.66 -9.46 10.89
N LEU A 67 9.14 -9.23 12.13
CA LEU A 67 9.09 -7.93 12.80
C LEU A 67 10.49 -7.30 12.87
N THR A 68 10.55 -5.96 12.77
CA THR A 68 11.78 -5.23 13.13
C THR A 68 11.95 -5.18 14.65
N GLU A 69 13.17 -4.95 15.16
CA GLU A 69 13.43 -4.88 16.60
C GLU A 69 12.64 -3.75 17.29
N ASP A 70 12.45 -2.65 16.60
CA ASP A 70 11.72 -1.46 17.03
C ASP A 70 10.27 -1.41 16.51
N THR A 71 9.70 -2.54 16.12
CA THR A 71 8.35 -2.60 15.56
C THR A 71 7.31 -1.96 16.49
N VAL A 72 6.31 -1.33 15.89
CA VAL A 72 5.18 -0.70 16.58
C VAL A 72 3.88 -1.38 16.19
N PHE A 73 3.06 -1.71 17.19
CA PHE A 73 1.71 -2.16 16.98
C PHE A 73 0.72 -1.25 17.71
N GLU A 74 -0.30 -0.78 17.00
CA GLU A 74 -1.46 -0.13 17.59
C GLU A 74 -2.69 -1.04 17.45
N ASP A 75 -3.23 -1.43 18.61
CA ASP A 75 -4.43 -2.25 18.75
C ASP A 75 -5.69 -1.38 18.55
N THR A 76 -6.81 -2.02 18.30
CA THR A 76 -8.13 -1.36 18.18
C THR A 76 -8.80 -1.13 19.53
N SER A 77 -8.23 -1.60 20.63
CA SER A 77 -8.83 -1.55 21.97
C SER A 77 -7.80 -1.14 23.03
N PRO A 78 -8.21 -0.38 24.06
CA PRO A 78 -9.55 0.18 24.27
C PRO A 78 -9.84 1.38 23.34
N ALA A 79 -11.13 1.62 23.08
CA ALA A 79 -11.53 2.84 22.38
C ALA A 79 -11.19 4.09 23.23
N PRO A 80 -10.93 5.29 22.61
CA PRO A 80 -10.98 5.54 21.16
C PRO A 80 -9.69 5.19 20.41
N ASP A 81 -8.51 5.18 21.08
CA ASP A 81 -7.21 5.22 20.37
C ASP A 81 -6.51 3.84 20.34
N GLY A 82 -7.01 2.86 21.12
CA GLY A 82 -6.34 1.58 21.26
C GLY A 82 -5.09 1.64 22.15
N ARG A 83 -4.35 0.54 22.20
CA ARG A 83 -3.04 0.48 22.86
C ARG A 83 -1.94 0.55 21.85
N ARG A 84 -0.91 1.32 22.17
CA ARG A 84 0.34 1.33 21.44
C ARG A 84 1.37 0.46 22.14
N ILE A 85 1.96 -0.48 21.42
CA ILE A 85 2.93 -1.45 21.92
C ILE A 85 4.18 -1.29 21.06
N GLU A 86 5.33 -1.14 21.71
CA GLU A 86 6.59 -0.87 21.03
C GLU A 86 7.64 -1.94 21.35
N GLY A 87 8.40 -2.30 20.34
CA GLY A 87 9.46 -3.30 20.39
C GLY A 87 8.95 -4.72 20.15
N LYS A 88 9.77 -5.50 19.42
CA LYS A 88 9.45 -6.86 18.97
C LYS A 88 9.01 -7.77 20.11
N ALA A 89 9.76 -7.80 21.21
CA ALA A 89 9.44 -8.69 22.34
C ALA A 89 8.07 -8.41 22.94
N ALA A 90 7.72 -7.12 23.13
CA ALA A 90 6.43 -6.71 23.68
C ALA A 90 5.28 -7.02 22.71
N VAL A 91 5.48 -6.81 21.42
CA VAL A 91 4.47 -7.10 20.39
C VAL A 91 4.22 -8.60 20.28
N VAL A 92 5.26 -9.43 20.28
CA VAL A 92 5.12 -10.90 20.26
C VAL A 92 4.39 -11.40 21.50
N GLU A 93 4.73 -10.89 22.70
CA GLU A 93 4.05 -11.27 23.94
C GLU A 93 2.57 -10.86 23.96
N PHE A 94 2.27 -9.67 23.44
CA PHE A 94 0.89 -9.25 23.25
C PHE A 94 0.11 -10.24 22.38
N TRP A 95 0.66 -10.64 21.22
CA TRP A 95 0.01 -11.57 20.29
C TRP A 95 -0.11 -12.98 20.89
N ARG A 96 0.87 -13.45 21.64
CA ARG A 96 0.77 -14.73 22.35
C ARG A 96 -0.45 -14.76 23.26
N GLY A 97 -0.64 -13.73 24.11
CA GLY A 97 -1.80 -13.62 24.97
C GLY A 97 -3.11 -13.44 24.19
N TRP A 98 -3.06 -12.73 23.07
CA TRP A 98 -4.24 -12.50 22.23
C TRP A 98 -4.70 -13.80 21.55
N PHE A 99 -3.80 -14.60 21.00
CA PHE A 99 -4.11 -15.88 20.35
C PHE A 99 -4.74 -16.88 21.32
N VAL A 100 -4.23 -16.95 22.55
CA VAL A 100 -4.83 -17.80 23.59
C VAL A 100 -6.30 -17.41 23.86
N ARG A 101 -6.58 -16.11 23.93
CA ARG A 101 -7.96 -15.62 24.21
C ARG A 101 -8.88 -15.67 23.00
N ASN A 102 -8.35 -15.86 21.80
CA ASN A 102 -9.08 -15.81 20.53
C ASN A 102 -8.71 -16.99 19.62
N ALA A 103 -8.66 -18.20 20.21
CA ALA A 103 -8.22 -19.39 19.50
C ALA A 103 -9.06 -19.78 18.27
N ASP A 104 -10.32 -19.32 18.22
CA ASP A 104 -11.27 -19.48 17.11
C ASP A 104 -11.23 -18.32 16.10
N ALA A 105 -10.39 -17.33 16.33
CA ALA A 105 -10.31 -16.15 15.49
C ALA A 105 -9.63 -16.43 14.15
N ARG A 106 -10.14 -15.81 13.10
CA ARG A 106 -9.53 -15.85 11.77
C ARG A 106 -9.64 -14.50 11.11
N PHE A 107 -8.53 -14.03 10.50
CA PHE A 107 -8.51 -12.87 9.63
C PHE A 107 -8.51 -13.31 8.17
N GLU A 108 -9.39 -12.72 7.40
CA GLU A 108 -9.46 -12.85 5.95
C GLU A 108 -9.12 -11.50 5.32
N ALA A 109 -8.02 -11.44 4.56
CA ALA A 109 -7.67 -10.26 3.80
C ALA A 109 -8.58 -10.19 2.57
N GLU A 110 -9.42 -9.15 2.48
CA GLU A 110 -10.29 -8.91 1.32
C GLU A 110 -9.52 -8.19 0.21
N GLU A 111 -8.64 -7.26 0.60
CA GLU A 111 -7.84 -6.48 -0.34
C GLU A 111 -6.51 -6.09 0.31
N VAL A 112 -5.44 -6.10 -0.48
CA VAL A 112 -4.12 -5.60 -0.07
C VAL A 112 -3.66 -4.58 -1.08
N ILE A 113 -3.54 -3.33 -0.65
CA ILE A 113 -3.07 -2.19 -1.43
C ILE A 113 -1.64 -1.89 -1.00
N VAL A 114 -0.71 -1.84 -1.96
CA VAL A 114 0.70 -1.57 -1.70
C VAL A 114 1.14 -0.31 -2.43
N GLY A 115 1.94 0.52 -1.76
CA GLY A 115 2.59 1.70 -2.33
C GLY A 115 3.96 1.89 -1.69
N GLY A 116 5.02 1.55 -2.45
CA GLY A 116 6.38 1.56 -1.94
C GLY A 116 6.58 0.63 -0.74
N ASN A 117 6.96 1.19 0.42
CA ASN A 117 7.14 0.46 1.67
C ASN A 117 5.91 0.48 2.59
N ARG A 118 4.76 0.93 2.09
CA ARG A 118 3.50 0.96 2.83
C ARG A 118 2.50 -0.03 2.25
N ALA A 119 1.68 -0.61 3.11
CA ALA A 119 0.55 -1.40 2.68
C ALA A 119 -0.69 -1.13 3.52
N THR A 120 -1.86 -1.23 2.90
CA THR A 120 -3.16 -1.21 3.57
C THR A 120 -3.83 -2.54 3.29
N VAL A 121 -4.26 -3.23 4.35
CA VAL A 121 -4.97 -4.50 4.26
C VAL A 121 -6.39 -4.30 4.77
N LEU A 122 -7.37 -4.44 3.88
CA LEU A 122 -8.77 -4.50 4.26
C LEU A 122 -9.06 -5.95 4.68
N TRP A 123 -9.68 -6.13 5.84
CA TRP A 123 -9.89 -7.46 6.39
C TRP A 123 -11.26 -7.66 7.01
N VAL A 124 -11.66 -8.92 7.07
CA VAL A 124 -12.77 -9.41 7.90
C VAL A 124 -12.20 -10.29 8.99
N TYR A 125 -12.56 -9.97 10.21
CA TYR A 125 -12.28 -10.78 11.40
C TYR A 125 -13.49 -11.64 11.72
N HIS A 126 -13.30 -12.94 11.74
CA HIS A 126 -14.33 -13.93 12.06
C HIS A 126 -14.06 -14.54 13.43
N LYS A 127 -15.12 -14.77 14.19
CA LYS A 127 -15.06 -15.38 15.51
C LYS A 127 -16.43 -15.94 15.88
N MET A 128 -16.48 -16.90 16.81
CA MET A 128 -17.71 -17.27 17.51
C MET A 128 -17.98 -16.33 18.67
N ARG A 129 -19.18 -15.79 18.76
CA ARG A 129 -19.65 -14.98 19.88
C ARG A 129 -20.99 -15.52 20.40
N ASN A 130 -21.03 -15.94 21.67
CA ASN A 130 -22.21 -16.57 22.28
C ASN A 130 -22.75 -17.79 21.47
N GLY A 131 -21.83 -18.58 20.93
CA GLY A 131 -22.18 -19.76 20.14
C GLY A 131 -22.68 -19.47 18.70
N GLN A 132 -22.67 -18.21 18.26
CA GLN A 132 -23.08 -17.81 16.91
C GLN A 132 -21.90 -17.22 16.13
N PRO A 133 -21.84 -17.44 14.80
CA PRO A 133 -20.87 -16.76 13.94
C PRO A 133 -21.01 -15.24 14.05
N TRP A 134 -19.89 -14.57 14.25
CA TRP A 134 -19.81 -13.13 14.33
C TRP A 134 -18.62 -12.63 13.52
N HIS A 135 -18.72 -11.46 12.93
CA HIS A 135 -17.63 -10.84 12.20
C HIS A 135 -17.52 -9.35 12.45
N LEU A 136 -16.34 -8.83 12.20
CA LEU A 136 -15.99 -7.43 12.25
C LEU A 136 -15.12 -7.10 11.02
N ARG A 137 -15.26 -5.90 10.49
CA ARG A 137 -14.40 -5.41 9.40
C ARG A 137 -13.45 -4.34 9.90
N GLY A 138 -12.31 -4.26 9.26
CA GLY A 138 -11.34 -3.24 9.59
C GLY A 138 -10.26 -3.09 8.54
N VAL A 139 -9.28 -2.27 8.90
CA VAL A 139 -8.11 -1.97 8.06
C VAL A 139 -6.88 -2.03 8.94
N ASP A 140 -5.83 -2.62 8.43
CA ASP A 140 -4.49 -2.50 8.96
C ASP A 140 -3.64 -1.64 8.03
N VAL A 141 -2.93 -0.67 8.59
CA VAL A 141 -1.93 0.13 7.86
C VAL A 141 -0.56 -0.33 8.29
N PHE A 142 0.21 -0.83 7.32
CA PHE A 142 1.55 -1.35 7.56
C PHE A 142 2.64 -0.41 7.06
N THR A 143 3.78 -0.42 7.76
CA THR A 143 5.06 0.06 7.26
C THR A 143 6.04 -1.12 7.25
N VAL A 144 6.70 -1.35 6.12
CA VAL A 144 7.70 -2.41 5.93
C VAL A 144 9.08 -1.77 5.80
N ARG A 145 10.06 -2.32 6.48
CA ARG A 145 11.47 -1.95 6.40
C ARG A 145 12.32 -3.21 6.33
N ASP A 146 13.19 -3.30 5.34
CA ASP A 146 14.06 -4.46 5.12
C ASP A 146 13.32 -5.80 5.09
N GLY A 147 12.14 -5.82 4.41
CA GLY A 147 11.29 -7.00 4.29
C GLY A 147 10.60 -7.45 5.58
N LYS A 148 10.57 -6.59 6.61
CA LYS A 148 9.93 -6.84 7.91
C LYS A 148 8.94 -5.74 8.26
N VAL A 149 7.93 -6.09 9.04
CA VAL A 149 6.92 -5.15 9.55
C VAL A 149 7.57 -4.26 10.62
N ALA A 150 7.67 -2.97 10.31
CA ALA A 150 8.15 -1.95 11.23
C ALA A 150 7.00 -1.24 11.97
N ALA A 151 5.80 -1.22 11.39
CA ALA A 151 4.59 -0.77 12.07
C ALA A 151 3.36 -1.49 11.53
N LYS A 152 2.39 -1.74 12.43
CA LYS A 152 1.05 -2.21 12.12
C LYS A 152 0.06 -1.39 12.96
N LEU A 153 -0.77 -0.59 12.30
CA LEU A 153 -1.79 0.24 12.92
C LEU A 153 -3.15 -0.33 12.54
N ALA A 154 -3.94 -0.76 13.52
CA ALA A 154 -5.21 -1.43 13.30
C ALA A 154 -6.39 -0.49 13.54
N TYR A 155 -7.36 -0.51 12.62
CA TYR A 155 -8.59 0.27 12.70
C TYR A 155 -9.79 -0.63 12.47
N VAL A 156 -10.85 -0.40 13.21
CA VAL A 156 -12.13 -1.13 13.03
C VAL A 156 -13.19 -0.21 12.47
N LYS A 157 -14.07 -0.80 11.68
CA LYS A 157 -15.29 -0.13 11.23
C LYS A 157 -16.30 -0.19 12.37
N GLY A 158 -16.63 0.96 12.94
CA GLY A 158 -17.62 1.13 13.99
C GLY A 158 -19.03 1.24 13.47
#